data_3d99f0c33874fa7a74973695e70b3bb2
#
_entry.id   3d99f0c33874fa7a74973695e70b3bb2
#
_cell.length_a   1.000
_cell.length_b   1.000
_cell.length_c   1.000
_cell.angle_alpha   90.00
_cell.angle_beta   90.00
_cell.angle_gamma   90.00
#
_symmetry.space_group_name_H-M   'P 1'
#
loop_
_entity.id
_entity.type
_entity.pdbx_description
1 polymer ?
#
loop_
_entity_poly.entity_id
_entity_poly.type
_entity_poly.pdbx_seq_one_letter_code
_entity_poly.pdbx_strand_id
1 'polypeptide(L)'
;MPHIECVKNNGKPYLRLAESRYVKDIGRQKKFVLKNLGPLSKFDDGKPDFLKRLREKFKNGEIDFDGITYYSNLPTKRTFEIDNEMNYIKLKNIGFLFLQSVYNSLGITEFLNRLKSNSKIEYDLNGLTKLMVFERILDPQSKKKTFENKDKFLFQVVDSNDINQIYRTLDVLSANSKKIQNKMNNKIKNSSIGRNTSLTYYDVTNYFFETMYGDDDVYELDENNEIIRNEKGEPIIVKKGFRKKGVSKENSKGPIVQMGLFIDNNGIPVSHKLFPGNTQDKTTFKNVLENDVDEMNLGKIITVADNGMNTQENKYLIIDKGNGYIVSKSVKKSWTKIGAFALENKDYTEIKNSTGEVVFKYKSRINEIELVYKNEDGTKSKKKIKEKEIVYWSKKHYEKELHQNKKFIEYLESCKEHPDKLKDKQRKSQEFIEVIDIDKKTGEVIKTKKIVVFLEEKLKKYKETLGFYSIVTSEIDEDDKEIINRYHGLSRIEDSFRIIKSDLEGRPIYVWTEEHIKAHFLICFMALTIIRIIQYNILKYENKSTLNVDGWEQGITADKIKQALNNFKACSDKNGTCLISTPDIQIEKIIKSLGLEMPDLTTIDKIDKFKNQLNKGLFMWLKYNT
;
A
#
# COMPACT_ATOMS: atom_id res chain seq x y z
N MET A 1 31.21 -6.17 -22.53
CA MET A 1 30.25 -6.71 -21.56
C MET A 1 30.84 -6.60 -20.18
N PRO A 2 30.02 -6.23 -19.19
CA PRO A 2 30.46 -6.19 -17.80
C PRO A 2 30.98 -7.54 -17.32
N HIS A 3 32.04 -7.55 -16.56
CA HIS A 3 32.62 -8.75 -15.97
C HIS A 3 33.25 -8.44 -14.62
N ILE A 4 33.32 -9.46 -13.75
CA ILE A 4 33.92 -9.33 -12.42
C ILE A 4 35.43 -9.53 -12.52
N GLU A 5 36.19 -8.53 -12.12
CA GLU A 5 37.63 -8.60 -11.98
C GLU A 5 38.05 -8.66 -10.51
N CYS A 6 39.10 -9.43 -10.26
CA CYS A 6 39.83 -9.38 -8.99
C CYS A 6 41.14 -8.62 -9.21
N VAL A 7 41.31 -7.52 -8.49
CA VAL A 7 42.51 -6.67 -8.56
C VAL A 7 43.13 -6.55 -7.16
N LYS A 8 44.41 -6.24 -7.09
CA LYS A 8 45.06 -5.94 -5.80
C LYS A 8 44.94 -4.46 -5.51
N ASN A 9 44.46 -4.11 -4.32
CA ASN A 9 44.44 -2.75 -3.80
C ASN A 9 45.15 -2.76 -2.44
N ASN A 10 46.27 -2.05 -2.32
CA ASN A 10 47.16 -2.07 -1.15
C ASN A 10 47.52 -3.49 -0.69
N GLY A 11 47.87 -4.38 -1.65
CA GLY A 11 48.25 -5.77 -1.42
C GLY A 11 47.08 -6.73 -1.14
N LYS A 12 45.87 -6.25 -0.90
CA LYS A 12 44.67 -7.07 -0.62
C LYS A 12 43.85 -7.29 -1.90
N PRO A 13 43.26 -8.48 -2.09
CA PRO A 13 42.40 -8.75 -3.26
C PRO A 13 41.05 -8.01 -3.12
N TYR A 14 40.66 -7.36 -4.20
CA TYR A 14 39.47 -6.52 -4.32
C TYR A 14 38.69 -6.87 -5.58
N LEU A 15 37.37 -6.93 -5.49
CA LEU A 15 36.49 -7.15 -6.62
C LEU A 15 35.98 -5.83 -7.19
N ARG A 16 35.91 -5.76 -8.51
CA ARG A 16 35.26 -4.66 -9.23
C ARG A 16 34.55 -5.18 -10.48
N LEU A 17 33.54 -4.46 -10.90
CA LEU A 17 32.89 -4.65 -12.19
C LEU A 17 33.61 -3.78 -13.23
N ALA A 18 34.03 -4.36 -14.33
CA ALA A 18 34.70 -3.67 -15.41
C ALA A 18 34.13 -4.07 -16.77
N GLU A 19 34.26 -3.23 -17.74
CA GLU A 19 33.90 -3.47 -19.12
C GLU A 19 35.00 -3.00 -20.06
N SER A 20 35.33 -3.81 -21.08
CA SER A 20 36.25 -3.40 -22.14
C SER A 20 35.48 -2.92 -23.37
N ARG A 21 35.72 -1.70 -23.77
CA ARG A 21 35.13 -1.09 -24.97
C ARG A 21 36.22 -0.65 -25.94
N TYR A 22 35.98 -0.81 -27.24
CA TYR A 22 36.84 -0.28 -28.26
C TYR A 22 36.61 1.22 -28.39
N VAL A 23 37.66 2.01 -28.23
CA VAL A 23 37.62 3.48 -28.33
C VAL A 23 38.26 3.88 -29.67
N LYS A 24 37.44 4.37 -30.59
CA LYS A 24 37.86 4.71 -31.97
C LYS A 24 38.98 5.76 -32.00
N ASP A 25 38.93 6.75 -31.13
CA ASP A 25 39.87 7.85 -31.08
C ASP A 25 41.31 7.44 -30.73
N ILE A 26 41.46 6.32 -30.06
CA ILE A 26 42.77 5.76 -29.67
C ILE A 26 43.09 4.43 -30.34
N GLY A 27 42.21 3.95 -31.21
CA GLY A 27 42.43 2.74 -32.04
C GLY A 27 42.58 1.44 -31.25
N ARG A 28 42.20 1.38 -29.97
CA ARG A 28 42.38 0.21 -29.10
C ARG A 28 41.24 0.01 -28.09
N GLN A 29 41.20 -1.18 -27.54
CA GLN A 29 40.28 -1.45 -26.41
C GLN A 29 40.79 -0.72 -25.16
N LYS A 30 39.85 -0.04 -24.49
CA LYS A 30 40.07 0.59 -23.18
C LYS A 30 39.12 -0.06 -22.16
N LYS A 31 39.66 -0.29 -20.98
CA LYS A 31 38.89 -0.83 -19.87
C LYS A 31 38.27 0.29 -19.04
N PHE A 32 36.99 0.16 -18.73
CA PHE A 32 36.23 1.08 -17.89
C PHE A 32 35.77 0.33 -16.63
N VAL A 33 36.03 0.88 -15.47
CA VAL A 33 35.52 0.38 -14.20
C VAL A 33 34.13 0.91 -14.04
N LEU A 34 33.13 0.01 -13.98
CA LEU A 34 31.73 0.36 -13.81
C LEU A 34 31.39 0.55 -12.33
N LYS A 35 31.98 -0.31 -11.45
CA LYS A 35 31.74 -0.27 -10.02
C LYS A 35 32.85 -0.97 -9.24
N ASN A 36 33.19 -0.43 -8.07
CA ASN A 36 34.01 -1.12 -7.07
C ASN A 36 33.08 -1.91 -6.12
N LEU A 37 33.26 -3.23 -6.08
CA LEU A 37 32.41 -4.12 -5.29
C LEU A 37 32.88 -4.23 -3.85
N GLY A 38 34.19 -4.14 -3.61
CA GLY A 38 34.78 -4.23 -2.28
C GLY A 38 35.81 -5.35 -2.13
N PRO A 39 36.31 -5.61 -0.91
CA PRO A 39 37.29 -6.63 -0.67
C PRO A 39 36.72 -8.03 -0.97
N LEU A 40 37.59 -8.93 -1.51
CA LEU A 40 37.22 -10.30 -1.86
C LEU A 40 36.57 -11.02 -0.66
N SER A 41 37.09 -10.80 0.54
CA SER A 41 36.59 -11.43 1.78
C SER A 41 35.12 -11.14 2.10
N LYS A 42 34.55 -10.07 1.52
CA LYS A 42 33.11 -9.74 1.69
C LYS A 42 32.19 -10.71 0.94
N PHE A 43 32.71 -11.37 -0.08
CA PHE A 43 31.94 -12.21 -1.01
C PHE A 43 32.33 -13.68 -0.91
N ASP A 44 33.47 -14.00 -0.30
CA ASP A 44 34.01 -15.35 -0.20
C ASP A 44 33.12 -16.21 0.73
N ASP A 45 32.60 -17.30 0.17
CA ASP A 45 31.74 -18.27 0.87
C ASP A 45 32.54 -19.45 1.48
N GLY A 46 33.87 -19.39 1.44
CA GLY A 46 34.78 -20.40 1.98
C GLY A 46 34.85 -21.71 1.17
N LYS A 47 34.15 -21.80 0.01
CA LYS A 47 34.14 -23.00 -0.83
C LYS A 47 35.12 -22.88 -2.00
N PRO A 48 35.69 -24.01 -2.49
CA PRO A 48 36.57 -24.00 -3.64
C PRO A 48 35.98 -23.28 -4.85
N ASP A 49 36.85 -22.64 -5.64
CA ASP A 49 36.47 -21.94 -6.88
C ASP A 49 35.40 -20.84 -6.73
N PHE A 50 35.28 -20.27 -5.55
CA PHE A 50 34.31 -19.20 -5.24
C PHE A 50 34.24 -18.11 -6.33
N LEU A 51 35.38 -17.58 -6.77
CA LEU A 51 35.40 -16.49 -7.76
C LEU A 51 34.87 -16.95 -9.12
N LYS A 52 35.09 -18.21 -9.49
CA LYS A 52 34.57 -18.83 -10.72
C LYS A 52 33.04 -18.94 -10.64
N ARG A 53 32.52 -19.48 -9.53
CA ARG A 53 31.06 -19.57 -9.29
C ARG A 53 30.39 -18.20 -9.25
N LEU A 54 31.02 -17.20 -8.62
CA LEU A 54 30.49 -15.84 -8.59
C LEU A 54 30.40 -15.23 -10.00
N ARG A 55 31.41 -15.43 -10.84
CA ARG A 55 31.42 -15.00 -12.24
C ARG A 55 30.36 -15.73 -13.07
N GLU A 56 30.17 -17.03 -12.85
CA GLU A 56 29.13 -17.82 -13.53
C GLU A 56 27.74 -17.32 -13.14
N LYS A 57 27.47 -17.14 -11.86
CA LYS A 57 26.20 -16.56 -11.39
C LYS A 57 25.91 -15.20 -11.99
N PHE A 58 26.92 -14.33 -12.06
CA PHE A 58 26.78 -13.04 -12.70
C PHE A 58 26.53 -13.16 -14.21
N LYS A 59 27.25 -14.06 -14.88
CA LYS A 59 27.08 -14.34 -16.31
C LYS A 59 25.68 -14.92 -16.62
N ASN A 60 25.15 -15.74 -15.74
CA ASN A 60 23.82 -16.35 -15.88
C ASN A 60 22.67 -15.42 -15.44
N GLY A 61 22.98 -14.20 -14.97
CA GLY A 61 21.96 -13.26 -14.50
C GLY A 61 21.36 -13.61 -13.14
N GLU A 62 21.95 -14.57 -12.40
CA GLU A 62 21.49 -14.97 -11.07
C GLU A 62 21.79 -13.91 -9.99
N ILE A 63 22.76 -13.06 -10.25
CA ILE A 63 23.13 -11.93 -9.38
C ILE A 63 23.35 -10.68 -10.21
N ASP A 64 23.02 -9.55 -9.66
CA ASP A 64 23.37 -8.22 -10.17
C ASP A 64 24.15 -7.41 -9.11
N PHE A 65 24.75 -6.33 -9.55
CA PHE A 65 25.39 -5.37 -8.67
C PHE A 65 24.83 -3.98 -8.93
N ASP A 66 23.78 -3.60 -8.20
CA ASP A 66 23.03 -2.34 -8.34
C ASP A 66 22.48 -2.13 -9.76
N GLY A 67 21.83 -3.17 -10.29
CA GLY A 67 21.21 -3.13 -11.61
C GLY A 67 22.18 -3.32 -12.77
N ILE A 68 23.48 -3.57 -12.53
CA ILE A 68 24.43 -3.94 -13.57
C ILE A 68 24.44 -5.47 -13.72
N THR A 69 23.99 -5.94 -14.89
CA THR A 69 23.91 -7.38 -15.23
C THR A 69 24.88 -7.76 -16.35
N TYR A 70 25.08 -9.05 -16.55
CA TYR A 70 25.84 -9.59 -17.67
C TYR A 70 24.89 -10.04 -18.79
N TYR A 71 24.93 -9.37 -19.94
CA TYR A 71 24.12 -9.76 -21.11
C TYR A 71 25.00 -10.41 -22.18
N SER A 72 24.96 -11.73 -22.26
CA SER A 72 25.72 -12.52 -23.25
C SER A 72 25.10 -12.55 -24.65
N ASN A 73 23.84 -12.23 -24.81
CA ASN A 73 23.05 -12.50 -26.02
C ASN A 73 22.61 -11.27 -26.83
N LEU A 74 23.23 -10.10 -26.62
CA LEU A 74 22.97 -8.98 -27.53
C LEU A 74 23.69 -9.24 -28.86
N PRO A 75 23.00 -9.15 -29.98
CA PRO A 75 23.61 -9.35 -31.29
C PRO A 75 24.68 -8.30 -31.53
N THR A 76 25.88 -8.76 -31.90
CA THR A 76 27.12 -7.98 -31.93
C THR A 76 27.25 -7.00 -33.10
N LYS A 77 26.39 -7.07 -34.11
CA LYS A 77 26.33 -6.12 -35.22
C LYS A 77 24.90 -6.03 -35.78
N ARG A 78 24.33 -4.83 -35.72
CA ARG A 78 23.14 -4.44 -36.50
C ARG A 78 23.36 -3.08 -37.10
N THR A 79 22.90 -2.91 -38.31
CA THR A 79 22.83 -1.60 -38.96
C THR A 79 21.58 -0.93 -38.49
N PHE A 80 21.69 0.25 -37.89
CA PHE A 80 20.59 1.10 -37.48
C PHE A 80 20.74 2.42 -38.23
N GLU A 81 19.75 2.77 -39.05
CA GLU A 81 19.78 4.01 -39.82
C GLU A 81 19.23 5.17 -38.96
N ILE A 82 20.08 6.15 -38.73
CA ILE A 82 19.71 7.39 -38.04
C ILE A 82 19.24 8.39 -39.10
N ASP A 83 18.09 8.97 -38.89
CA ASP A 83 17.59 10.06 -39.73
C ASP A 83 18.47 11.31 -39.54
N ASN A 84 19.16 11.70 -40.58
CA ASN A 84 20.08 12.85 -40.52
C ASN A 84 19.39 14.21 -40.28
N GLU A 85 18.05 14.26 -40.40
CA GLU A 85 17.27 15.46 -40.08
C GLU A 85 16.97 15.57 -38.58
N MET A 86 17.08 14.47 -37.79
CA MET A 86 16.92 14.48 -36.34
C MET A 86 18.23 14.26 -35.63
N ASN A 87 18.77 15.31 -35.03
CA ASN A 87 20.02 15.27 -34.25
C ASN A 87 19.93 14.43 -32.95
N TYR A 88 18.85 13.69 -32.72
CA TYR A 88 18.63 12.86 -31.52
C TYR A 88 17.75 11.63 -31.77
N ILE A 89 18.06 10.56 -31.11
CA ILE A 89 17.28 9.32 -31.11
C ILE A 89 16.18 9.43 -30.04
N LYS A 90 14.92 9.42 -30.46
CA LYS A 90 13.78 9.46 -29.53
C LYS A 90 13.45 8.06 -29.01
N LEU A 91 13.90 7.75 -27.78
CA LEU A 91 13.53 6.53 -27.10
C LEU A 91 12.09 6.60 -26.61
N LYS A 92 11.29 5.60 -26.99
CA LYS A 92 9.88 5.42 -26.57
C LYS A 92 9.76 4.28 -25.59
N ASN A 93 8.87 4.41 -24.61
CA ASN A 93 8.65 3.38 -23.61
C ASN A 93 7.98 2.14 -24.23
N ILE A 94 8.47 0.95 -23.87
CA ILE A 94 7.87 -0.36 -24.20
C ILE A 94 7.49 -1.14 -22.93
N GLY A 95 7.90 -0.69 -21.75
CA GLY A 95 7.52 -1.30 -20.47
C GLY A 95 6.01 -1.22 -20.19
N PHE A 96 5.31 -0.26 -20.79
CA PHE A 96 3.85 -0.15 -20.70
C PHE A 96 3.11 -1.39 -21.23
N LEU A 97 3.74 -2.21 -22.08
CA LEU A 97 3.13 -3.43 -22.62
C LEU A 97 2.72 -4.41 -21.51
N PHE A 98 3.52 -4.49 -20.46
CA PHE A 98 3.18 -5.31 -19.28
C PHE A 98 1.96 -4.73 -18.55
N LEU A 99 1.91 -3.41 -18.37
CA LEU A 99 0.77 -2.74 -17.75
C LEU A 99 -0.50 -2.93 -18.56
N GLN A 100 -0.42 -2.80 -19.89
CA GLN A 100 -1.52 -3.01 -20.82
C GLN A 100 -2.06 -4.44 -20.75
N SER A 101 -1.18 -5.44 -20.65
CA SER A 101 -1.57 -6.84 -20.52
C SER A 101 -2.42 -7.05 -19.26
N VAL A 102 -1.98 -6.57 -18.10
CA VAL A 102 -2.74 -6.68 -16.85
C VAL A 102 -4.05 -5.89 -16.94
N TYR A 103 -4.01 -4.65 -17.43
CA TYR A 103 -5.18 -3.80 -17.59
C TYR A 103 -6.27 -4.46 -18.45
N ASN A 104 -5.89 -5.06 -19.58
CA ASN A 104 -6.81 -5.77 -20.45
C ASN A 104 -7.39 -7.03 -19.77
N SER A 105 -6.55 -7.78 -19.03
CA SER A 105 -6.95 -8.98 -18.30
C SER A 105 -7.95 -8.67 -17.17
N LEU A 106 -7.87 -7.49 -16.57
CA LEU A 106 -8.84 -6.99 -15.59
C LEU A 106 -10.21 -6.66 -16.20
N GLY A 107 -10.36 -6.73 -17.53
CA GLY A 107 -11.61 -6.50 -18.24
C GLY A 107 -12.02 -5.03 -18.34
N ILE A 108 -11.10 -4.09 -18.03
CA ILE A 108 -11.39 -2.66 -18.06
C ILE A 108 -11.61 -2.21 -19.51
N THR A 109 -10.77 -2.65 -20.46
CA THR A 109 -10.94 -2.39 -21.90
C THR A 109 -12.30 -2.84 -22.40
N GLU A 110 -12.70 -4.07 -22.08
CA GLU A 110 -14.00 -4.64 -22.45
C GLU A 110 -15.17 -3.80 -21.91
N PHE A 111 -15.07 -3.42 -20.63
CA PHE A 111 -16.10 -2.62 -19.96
C PHE A 111 -16.25 -1.23 -20.59
N LEU A 112 -15.13 -0.51 -20.78
CA LEU A 112 -15.17 0.87 -21.32
C LEU A 112 -15.58 0.91 -22.79
N ASN A 113 -15.14 -0.06 -23.60
CA ASN A 113 -15.57 -0.15 -25.00
C ASN A 113 -17.07 -0.43 -25.11
N ARG A 114 -17.62 -1.33 -24.27
CA ARG A 114 -19.05 -1.59 -24.19
C ARG A 114 -19.83 -0.35 -23.71
N LEU A 115 -19.28 0.37 -22.72
CA LEU A 115 -19.90 1.61 -22.24
C LEU A 115 -19.95 2.66 -23.36
N LYS A 116 -18.85 2.83 -24.10
CA LYS A 116 -18.78 3.74 -25.25
C LYS A 116 -19.82 3.37 -26.31
N SER A 117 -19.91 2.10 -26.72
CA SER A 117 -20.84 1.65 -27.76
C SER A 117 -22.32 1.81 -27.36
N ASN A 118 -22.63 1.84 -26.05
CA ASN A 118 -23.98 2.04 -25.54
C ASN A 118 -24.27 3.49 -25.10
N SER A 119 -23.45 4.45 -25.52
CA SER A 119 -23.54 5.85 -25.12
C SER A 119 -23.25 6.77 -26.31
N LYS A 120 -23.42 8.08 -26.12
CA LYS A 120 -23.06 9.11 -27.10
C LYS A 120 -21.58 9.54 -27.04
N ILE A 121 -20.71 8.72 -26.45
CA ILE A 121 -19.29 9.03 -26.32
C ILE A 121 -18.59 8.69 -27.63
N GLU A 122 -18.09 9.69 -28.35
CA GLU A 122 -17.39 9.53 -29.62
C GLU A 122 -15.88 9.43 -29.50
N TYR A 123 -15.30 10.04 -28.47
CA TYR A 123 -13.85 10.07 -28.23
C TYR A 123 -13.29 8.74 -27.70
N ASP A 124 -11.96 8.61 -27.67
CA ASP A 124 -11.27 7.41 -27.20
C ASP A 124 -11.23 7.31 -25.65
N LEU A 125 -12.38 6.94 -25.08
CA LEU A 125 -12.56 6.77 -23.63
C LEU A 125 -11.56 5.77 -23.03
N ASN A 126 -11.34 4.62 -23.69
CA ASN A 126 -10.46 3.58 -23.20
C ASN A 126 -8.98 3.97 -23.30
N GLY A 127 -8.58 4.59 -24.41
CA GLY A 127 -7.19 5.07 -24.59
C GLY A 127 -6.83 6.15 -23.58
N LEU A 128 -7.73 7.12 -23.31
CA LEU A 128 -7.53 8.14 -22.28
C LEU A 128 -7.41 7.52 -20.87
N THR A 129 -8.23 6.50 -20.57
CA THR A 129 -8.15 5.79 -19.29
C THR A 129 -6.82 5.04 -19.16
N LYS A 130 -6.41 4.31 -20.21
CA LYS A 130 -5.09 3.64 -20.26
C LYS A 130 -3.95 4.62 -20.04
N LEU A 131 -3.96 5.75 -20.76
CA LEU A 131 -2.96 6.79 -20.61
C LEU A 131 -2.84 7.25 -19.15
N MET A 132 -3.97 7.58 -18.51
CA MET A 132 -3.99 8.05 -17.12
C MET A 132 -3.50 6.99 -16.13
N VAL A 133 -3.83 5.71 -16.35
CA VAL A 133 -3.41 4.60 -15.46
C VAL A 133 -1.93 4.29 -15.66
N PHE A 134 -1.45 4.20 -16.90
CA PHE A 134 -0.05 3.88 -17.18
C PHE A 134 0.89 5.00 -16.73
N GLU A 135 0.52 6.26 -17.00
CA GLU A 135 1.29 7.41 -16.53
C GLU A 135 1.30 7.51 -15.00
N ARG A 136 0.20 7.13 -14.34
CA ARG A 136 0.17 7.09 -12.87
C ARG A 136 1.18 6.10 -12.31
N ILE A 137 1.51 5.03 -13.03
CA ILE A 137 2.52 4.04 -12.62
C ILE A 137 3.91 4.51 -13.03
N LEU A 138 4.11 4.90 -14.29
CA LEU A 138 5.43 5.14 -14.86
C LEU A 138 5.99 6.50 -14.48
N ASP A 139 5.17 7.55 -14.59
CA ASP A 139 5.60 8.95 -14.41
C ASP A 139 4.39 9.79 -13.95
N PRO A 140 4.05 9.72 -12.65
CA PRO A 140 2.90 10.42 -12.10
C PRO A 140 2.98 11.93 -12.34
N GLN A 141 1.99 12.49 -13.02
CA GLN A 141 1.93 13.90 -13.37
C GLN A 141 0.49 14.44 -13.26
N SER A 142 0.31 15.78 -13.42
CA SER A 142 -1.00 16.39 -13.59
C SER A 142 -1.70 15.85 -14.84
N LYS A 143 -3.04 15.93 -14.90
CA LYS A 143 -3.81 15.47 -16.07
C LYS A 143 -3.40 16.12 -17.38
N LYS A 144 -3.06 17.42 -17.31
CA LYS A 144 -2.54 18.17 -18.46
C LYS A 144 -1.19 17.60 -18.93
N LYS A 145 -0.24 17.43 -18.01
CA LYS A 145 1.09 16.91 -18.35
C LYS A 145 1.04 15.46 -18.83
N THR A 146 0.19 14.63 -18.23
CA THR A 146 -0.10 13.27 -18.69
C THR A 146 -0.56 13.27 -20.17
N PHE A 147 -1.45 14.18 -20.54
CA PHE A 147 -1.93 14.30 -21.92
C PHE A 147 -0.85 14.77 -22.90
N GLU A 148 -0.03 15.75 -22.50
CA GLU A 148 1.10 16.22 -23.30
C GLU A 148 2.12 15.11 -23.57
N ASN A 149 2.29 14.17 -22.64
CA ASN A 149 3.25 13.06 -22.74
C ASN A 149 2.71 11.82 -23.47
N LYS A 150 1.51 11.89 -24.11
CA LYS A 150 0.85 10.74 -24.77
C LYS A 150 1.69 10.01 -25.80
N ASP A 151 2.63 10.70 -26.45
CA ASP A 151 3.47 10.16 -27.54
C ASP A 151 4.75 9.48 -27.04
N LYS A 152 4.95 9.34 -25.73
CA LYS A 152 6.15 8.70 -25.18
C LYS A 152 6.19 7.18 -25.32
N PHE A 153 5.07 6.56 -25.68
CA PHE A 153 4.96 5.11 -25.89
C PHE A 153 5.32 4.70 -27.31
N LEU A 154 5.89 3.50 -27.47
CA LEU A 154 6.27 3.01 -28.80
C LEU A 154 5.04 2.79 -29.70
N PHE A 155 3.96 2.24 -29.14
CA PHE A 155 2.68 2.12 -29.81
C PHE A 155 1.71 3.17 -29.28
N GLN A 156 0.85 3.67 -30.13
CA GLN A 156 -0.17 4.63 -29.75
C GLN A 156 -1.10 4.03 -28.70
N VAL A 157 -1.22 4.70 -27.56
CA VAL A 157 -2.08 4.29 -26.44
C VAL A 157 -3.44 4.99 -26.51
N VAL A 158 -3.49 6.20 -26.98
CA VAL A 158 -4.69 7.05 -27.06
C VAL A 158 -4.77 7.77 -28.40
N ASP A 159 -5.98 7.82 -28.96
CA ASP A 159 -6.32 8.62 -30.13
C ASP A 159 -7.19 9.81 -29.70
N SER A 160 -6.53 10.90 -29.35
CA SER A 160 -7.18 12.17 -28.96
C SER A 160 -6.21 13.33 -29.09
N ASN A 161 -6.75 14.48 -29.56
CA ASN A 161 -6.05 15.76 -29.62
C ASN A 161 -6.71 16.85 -28.76
N ASP A 162 -7.84 16.53 -28.09
CA ASP A 162 -8.57 17.45 -27.22
C ASP A 162 -8.37 17.07 -25.75
N ILE A 163 -7.67 17.94 -25.01
CA ILE A 163 -7.41 17.78 -23.58
C ILE A 163 -8.69 17.74 -22.74
N ASN A 164 -9.77 18.38 -23.17
CA ASN A 164 -11.02 18.39 -22.43
C ASN A 164 -11.65 16.98 -22.35
N GLN A 165 -11.31 16.10 -23.29
CA GLN A 165 -11.75 14.71 -23.24
C GLN A 165 -11.19 13.95 -22.02
N ILE A 166 -10.02 14.33 -21.50
CA ILE A 166 -9.49 13.76 -20.25
C ILE A 166 -10.43 14.06 -19.06
N TYR A 167 -10.91 15.29 -18.95
CA TYR A 167 -11.79 15.69 -17.85
C TYR A 167 -13.18 15.04 -17.99
N ARG A 168 -13.74 14.99 -19.20
CA ARG A 168 -14.97 14.22 -19.48
C ARG A 168 -14.80 12.73 -19.17
N THR A 169 -13.60 12.16 -19.41
CA THR A 169 -13.28 10.78 -19.01
C THR A 169 -13.32 10.61 -17.50
N LEU A 170 -12.85 11.60 -16.72
CA LEU A 170 -12.94 11.55 -15.25
C LEU A 170 -14.40 11.48 -14.78
N ASP A 171 -15.31 12.25 -15.38
CA ASP A 171 -16.74 12.20 -15.04
C ASP A 171 -17.33 10.81 -15.30
N VAL A 172 -17.03 10.22 -16.47
CA VAL A 172 -17.47 8.87 -16.84
C VAL A 172 -16.91 7.81 -15.88
N LEU A 173 -15.64 7.91 -15.50
CA LEU A 173 -14.99 6.99 -14.58
C LEU A 173 -15.59 7.10 -13.16
N SER A 174 -15.85 8.31 -12.68
CA SER A 174 -16.49 8.55 -11.39
C SER A 174 -17.89 7.90 -11.35
N ALA A 175 -18.72 8.16 -12.35
CA ALA A 175 -20.07 7.61 -12.43
C ALA A 175 -20.11 6.07 -12.52
N ASN A 176 -19.06 5.44 -13.01
CA ASN A 176 -18.97 4.00 -13.19
C ASN A 176 -17.98 3.31 -12.23
N SER A 177 -17.48 4.01 -11.23
CA SER A 177 -16.41 3.51 -10.32
C SER A 177 -16.73 2.15 -9.73
N LYS A 178 -17.91 1.96 -9.15
CA LYS A 178 -18.34 0.70 -8.54
C LYS A 178 -18.44 -0.45 -9.56
N LYS A 179 -18.99 -0.17 -10.75
CA LYS A 179 -19.09 -1.16 -11.84
C LYS A 179 -17.72 -1.62 -12.33
N ILE A 180 -16.75 -0.70 -12.44
CA ILE A 180 -15.37 -1.01 -12.83
C ILE A 180 -14.71 -1.89 -11.76
N GLN A 181 -14.82 -1.54 -10.49
CA GLN A 181 -14.28 -2.34 -9.39
C GLN A 181 -14.87 -3.76 -9.38
N ASN A 182 -16.19 -3.90 -9.53
CA ASN A 182 -16.86 -5.19 -9.61
C ASN A 182 -16.41 -6.02 -10.83
N LYS A 183 -16.22 -5.38 -12.00
CA LYS A 183 -15.67 -6.05 -13.19
C LYS A 183 -14.27 -6.60 -12.94
N MET A 184 -13.39 -5.79 -12.34
CA MET A 184 -12.03 -6.21 -11.98
C MET A 184 -12.06 -7.38 -11.00
N ASN A 185 -12.88 -7.32 -9.95
CA ASN A 185 -13.04 -8.39 -8.96
C ASN A 185 -13.48 -9.70 -9.60
N ASN A 186 -14.50 -9.67 -10.48
CA ASN A 186 -14.98 -10.84 -11.18
C ASN A 186 -13.92 -11.46 -12.09
N LYS A 187 -13.11 -10.65 -12.77
CA LYS A 187 -12.01 -11.15 -13.61
C LYS A 187 -10.92 -11.81 -12.77
N ILE A 188 -10.52 -11.20 -11.63
CA ILE A 188 -9.53 -11.80 -10.72
C ILE A 188 -10.08 -13.08 -10.10
N LYS A 189 -11.33 -13.09 -9.61
CA LYS A 189 -11.99 -14.28 -9.02
C LYS A 189 -11.97 -15.48 -9.97
N ASN A 190 -12.20 -15.25 -11.26
CA ASN A 190 -12.28 -16.28 -12.28
C ASN A 190 -10.94 -16.59 -12.96
N SER A 191 -9.82 -15.99 -12.50
CA SER A 191 -8.48 -16.23 -13.02
C SER A 191 -7.71 -17.28 -12.23
N SER A 192 -6.48 -17.62 -12.66
CA SER A 192 -5.58 -18.51 -11.91
C SER A 192 -5.09 -17.89 -10.59
N ILE A 193 -5.16 -16.56 -10.43
CA ILE A 193 -4.88 -15.89 -9.18
C ILE A 193 -5.94 -16.24 -8.14
N GLY A 194 -7.22 -16.23 -8.54
CA GLY A 194 -8.38 -16.35 -7.65
C GLY A 194 -8.56 -15.13 -6.74
N ARG A 195 -9.68 -15.08 -6.02
CA ARG A 195 -9.89 -14.13 -4.91
C ARG A 195 -9.86 -14.90 -3.59
N ASN A 196 -8.84 -14.67 -2.79
CA ASN A 196 -8.81 -15.20 -1.42
C ASN A 196 -9.41 -14.16 -0.48
N THR A 197 -10.73 -14.14 -0.40
CA THR A 197 -11.52 -13.21 0.42
C THR A 197 -11.96 -13.78 1.75
N SER A 198 -11.60 -15.05 2.07
CA SER A 198 -11.80 -15.61 3.41
C SER A 198 -11.15 -14.75 4.50
N LEU A 199 -10.14 -13.99 4.15
CA LEU A 199 -9.50 -12.98 4.99
C LEU A 199 -9.35 -11.68 4.18
N THR A 200 -9.89 -10.60 4.71
CA THR A 200 -9.80 -9.26 4.10
C THR A 200 -9.24 -8.26 5.10
N TYR A 201 -8.45 -7.32 4.62
CA TYR A 201 -7.91 -6.24 5.44
C TYR A 201 -8.60 -4.94 5.07
N TYR A 202 -9.00 -4.18 6.07
CA TYR A 202 -9.59 -2.86 5.91
C TYR A 202 -8.87 -1.83 6.77
N ASP A 203 -8.54 -0.71 6.18
CA ASP A 203 -8.05 0.46 6.90
C ASP A 203 -8.44 1.75 6.15
N VAL A 204 -8.29 2.88 6.84
CA VAL A 204 -8.61 4.22 6.34
C VAL A 204 -7.38 5.10 6.42
N THR A 205 -7.16 5.85 5.35
CA THR A 205 -6.14 6.90 5.34
C THR A 205 -6.70 8.20 4.78
N ASN A 206 -5.98 9.29 4.98
CA ASN A 206 -6.37 10.60 4.45
C ASN A 206 -5.38 11.09 3.40
N TYR A 207 -5.91 11.96 2.53
CA TYR A 207 -5.17 12.66 1.50
C TYR A 207 -5.48 14.15 1.59
N PHE A 208 -4.46 14.97 1.61
CA PHE A 208 -4.60 16.42 1.75
C PHE A 208 -4.55 17.12 0.39
N PHE A 209 -5.09 18.32 0.38
CA PHE A 209 -5.01 19.26 -0.74
C PHE A 209 -4.09 20.42 -0.39
N GLU A 210 -3.33 20.89 -1.36
CA GLU A 210 -2.49 22.08 -1.22
C GLU A 210 -3.35 23.36 -1.39
N THR A 211 -4.40 23.48 -0.59
CA THR A 211 -5.28 24.64 -0.50
C THR A 211 -5.74 24.82 0.94
N MET A 212 -6.09 26.03 1.30
CA MET A 212 -6.67 26.32 2.61
C MET A 212 -8.21 26.22 2.61
N TYR A 213 -8.83 26.13 1.43
CA TYR A 213 -10.28 26.16 1.26
C TYR A 213 -10.82 24.75 1.04
N GLY A 214 -11.81 24.38 1.85
CA GLY A 214 -12.60 23.15 1.69
C GLY A 214 -13.86 23.42 0.87
N ASP A 215 -14.76 22.42 0.84
CA ASP A 215 -16.08 22.55 0.26
C ASP A 215 -17.08 22.87 1.35
N ASP A 216 -17.96 23.84 1.11
CA ASP A 216 -19.07 24.14 1.99
C ASP A 216 -20.18 23.08 1.89
N ASP A 217 -20.97 22.94 2.94
CA ASP A 217 -22.20 22.16 2.89
C ASP A 217 -23.26 22.95 2.13
N VAL A 218 -24.06 22.25 1.33
CA VAL A 218 -25.22 22.82 0.64
C VAL A 218 -26.43 22.54 1.51
N TYR A 219 -27.12 23.60 1.88
CA TYR A 219 -28.29 23.54 2.74
C TYR A 219 -29.58 23.62 1.92
N GLU A 220 -30.64 23.05 2.47
CA GLU A 220 -31.99 23.23 1.94
C GLU A 220 -32.46 24.67 2.23
N LEU A 221 -32.99 25.33 1.18
CA LEU A 221 -33.46 26.72 1.26
C LEU A 221 -34.97 26.76 1.04
N ASP A 222 -35.64 27.68 1.72
CA ASP A 222 -37.04 27.99 1.50
C ASP A 222 -37.23 28.94 0.29
N GLU A 223 -38.49 29.37 0.05
CA GLU A 223 -38.84 30.29 -1.04
C GLU A 223 -38.19 31.67 -0.92
N ASN A 224 -37.71 32.04 0.28
CA ASN A 224 -37.03 33.29 0.58
C ASN A 224 -35.49 33.17 0.57
N ASN A 225 -34.92 32.00 0.17
CA ASN A 225 -33.51 31.65 0.25
C ASN A 225 -32.96 31.57 1.69
N GLU A 226 -33.80 31.31 2.70
CA GLU A 226 -33.38 31.09 4.08
C GLU A 226 -33.15 29.58 4.33
N ILE A 227 -32.18 29.26 5.21
CA ILE A 227 -31.83 27.87 5.52
C ILE A 227 -32.95 27.19 6.31
N ILE A 228 -33.52 26.12 5.76
CA ILE A 228 -34.51 25.29 6.44
C ILE A 228 -33.83 24.51 7.57
N ARG A 229 -34.47 24.47 8.74
CA ARG A 229 -34.00 23.78 9.93
C ARG A 229 -34.94 22.64 10.34
N ASN A 230 -34.37 21.55 10.86
CA ASN A 230 -35.16 20.46 11.43
C ASN A 230 -35.80 20.82 12.78
N GLU A 231 -36.58 19.92 13.35
CA GLU A 231 -37.26 20.08 14.65
C GLU A 231 -36.29 20.42 15.82
N LYS A 232 -35.01 20.10 15.67
CA LYS A 232 -33.94 20.37 16.65
C LYS A 232 -33.23 21.73 16.40
N GLY A 233 -33.68 22.49 15.41
CA GLY A 233 -33.05 23.76 15.01
C GLY A 233 -31.77 23.64 14.21
N GLU A 234 -31.37 22.43 13.77
CA GLU A 234 -30.17 22.17 12.96
C GLU A 234 -30.48 22.40 11.46
N PRO A 235 -29.56 22.99 10.68
CA PRO A 235 -29.73 23.16 9.23
C PRO A 235 -29.90 21.81 8.53
N ILE A 236 -30.86 21.72 7.59
CA ILE A 236 -31.01 20.55 6.73
C ILE A 236 -29.95 20.61 5.65
N ILE A 237 -29.04 19.61 5.62
CA ILE A 237 -27.96 19.54 4.66
C ILE A 237 -28.42 18.68 3.48
N VAL A 238 -28.51 19.26 2.29
CA VAL A 238 -28.82 18.59 1.02
C VAL A 238 -27.60 17.86 0.49
N LYS A 239 -26.45 18.50 0.53
CA LYS A 239 -25.16 17.91 0.11
C LYS A 239 -24.05 18.32 1.06
N LYS A 240 -23.36 17.34 1.65
CA LYS A 240 -22.17 17.60 2.47
C LYS A 240 -20.98 17.93 1.58
N GLY A 241 -20.22 18.93 1.97
CA GLY A 241 -18.95 19.23 1.34
C GLY A 241 -18.00 18.02 1.44
N PHE A 242 -17.21 17.79 0.41
CA PHE A 242 -16.38 16.60 0.31
C PHE A 242 -14.97 16.84 0.85
N ARG A 243 -14.32 17.94 0.44
CA ARG A 243 -13.02 18.37 0.98
C ARG A 243 -13.27 19.12 2.29
N LYS A 244 -13.06 18.45 3.42
CA LYS A 244 -13.30 19.02 4.75
C LYS A 244 -12.02 19.04 5.58
N LYS A 245 -11.89 19.99 6.49
CA LYS A 245 -10.87 19.93 7.53
C LYS A 245 -11.20 18.79 8.48
N GLY A 246 -10.20 17.94 8.76
CA GLY A 246 -10.33 16.79 9.64
C GLY A 246 -9.02 16.49 10.35
N VAL A 247 -8.97 15.38 11.08
CA VAL A 247 -7.74 14.92 11.74
C VAL A 247 -6.77 14.41 10.67
N SER A 248 -5.80 15.25 10.32
CA SER A 248 -4.76 14.86 9.36
C SER A 248 -3.72 13.97 10.05
N LYS A 249 -3.51 12.76 9.52
CA LYS A 249 -2.42 11.86 9.95
C LYS A 249 -1.03 12.43 9.65
N GLU A 250 -0.94 13.52 8.87
CA GLU A 250 0.29 14.14 8.37
C GLU A 250 0.44 15.60 8.80
N ASN A 251 -0.36 16.03 9.78
CA ASN A 251 -0.37 17.41 10.31
C ASN A 251 -0.60 18.51 9.24
N SER A 252 -1.23 18.18 8.12
CA SER A 252 -1.64 19.16 7.12
C SER A 252 -2.70 20.08 7.68
N LYS A 253 -2.59 21.39 7.41
CA LYS A 253 -3.58 22.42 7.78
C LYS A 253 -4.71 22.57 6.76
N GLY A 254 -4.55 22.04 5.54
CA GLY A 254 -5.53 22.09 4.47
C GLY A 254 -6.66 21.07 4.64
N PRO A 255 -7.71 21.15 3.78
CA PRO A 255 -8.76 20.16 3.74
C PRO A 255 -8.21 18.81 3.29
N ILE A 256 -8.88 17.75 3.71
CA ILE A 256 -8.56 16.37 3.38
C ILE A 256 -9.78 15.65 2.82
N VAL A 257 -9.54 14.51 2.18
CA VAL A 257 -10.52 13.45 1.95
C VAL A 257 -10.01 12.18 2.58
N GLN A 258 -10.91 11.28 2.97
CA GLN A 258 -10.56 10.00 3.52
C GLN A 258 -10.82 8.89 2.49
N MET A 259 -9.95 7.89 2.48
CA MET A 259 -10.08 6.71 1.63
C MET A 259 -10.05 5.45 2.50
N GLY A 260 -11.16 4.72 2.50
CA GLY A 260 -11.21 3.35 2.97
C GLY A 260 -10.80 2.40 1.84
N LEU A 261 -9.95 1.44 2.15
CA LEU A 261 -9.45 0.44 1.21
C LEU A 261 -9.69 -0.96 1.76
N PHE A 262 -10.20 -1.88 0.93
CA PHE A 262 -10.19 -3.32 1.16
C PHE A 262 -9.16 -3.99 0.27
N ILE A 263 -8.37 -4.89 0.84
CA ILE A 263 -7.49 -5.81 0.12
C ILE A 263 -7.78 -7.25 0.54
N ASP A 264 -7.54 -8.20 -0.36
CA ASP A 264 -7.66 -9.63 -0.07
C ASP A 264 -6.40 -10.18 0.64
N ASN A 265 -6.42 -11.47 0.97
CA ASN A 265 -5.30 -12.13 1.63
C ASN A 265 -4.01 -12.16 0.79
N ASN A 266 -4.10 -11.99 -0.52
CA ASN A 266 -2.94 -11.86 -1.40
C ASN A 266 -2.42 -10.41 -1.49
N GLY A 267 -3.05 -9.47 -0.76
CA GLY A 267 -2.72 -8.03 -0.81
C GLY A 267 -3.24 -7.33 -2.06
N ILE A 268 -4.09 -7.98 -2.85
CA ILE A 268 -4.65 -7.40 -4.07
C ILE A 268 -5.90 -6.59 -3.71
N PRO A 269 -6.01 -5.32 -4.19
CA PRO A 269 -7.14 -4.47 -3.88
C PRO A 269 -8.48 -5.08 -4.32
N VAL A 270 -9.48 -5.03 -3.42
CA VAL A 270 -10.85 -5.48 -3.65
C VAL A 270 -11.76 -4.31 -3.96
N SER A 271 -11.74 -3.31 -3.09
CA SER A 271 -12.51 -2.08 -3.29
C SER A 271 -11.91 -0.90 -2.55
N HIS A 272 -12.30 0.29 -2.97
CA HIS A 272 -12.06 1.52 -2.25
C HIS A 272 -13.33 2.38 -2.21
N LYS A 273 -13.42 3.19 -1.17
CA LYS A 273 -14.48 4.19 -1.01
C LYS A 273 -13.91 5.48 -0.45
N LEU A 274 -14.39 6.61 -0.94
CA LEU A 274 -13.97 7.92 -0.45
C LEU A 274 -15.05 8.52 0.45
N PHE A 275 -14.60 9.26 1.46
CA PHE A 275 -15.45 9.93 2.44
C PHE A 275 -15.01 11.36 2.62
N PRO A 276 -15.93 12.26 3.06
CA PRO A 276 -15.57 13.60 3.47
C PRO A 276 -14.47 13.60 4.53
N GLY A 277 -13.59 14.60 4.49
CA GLY A 277 -12.39 14.66 5.33
C GLY A 277 -12.63 14.67 6.84
N ASN A 278 -13.81 15.09 7.30
CA ASN A 278 -14.20 15.11 8.70
C ASN A 278 -14.96 13.85 9.17
N THR A 279 -15.07 12.82 8.33
CA THR A 279 -15.72 11.56 8.69
C THR A 279 -14.86 10.79 9.70
N GLN A 280 -15.46 10.22 10.74
CA GLN A 280 -14.74 9.38 11.70
C GLN A 280 -14.49 7.99 11.13
N ASP A 281 -13.31 7.41 11.38
CA ASP A 281 -12.91 6.09 10.84
C ASP A 281 -13.95 5.00 11.14
N LYS A 282 -14.50 4.97 12.35
CA LYS A 282 -15.57 4.02 12.73
C LYS A 282 -16.81 4.09 11.85
N THR A 283 -17.17 5.30 11.41
CA THR A 283 -18.35 5.54 10.56
C THR A 283 -18.09 5.17 9.11
N THR A 284 -16.84 5.30 8.62
CA THR A 284 -16.46 4.86 7.29
C THR A 284 -16.66 3.36 7.15
N PHE A 285 -16.23 2.58 8.14
CA PHE A 285 -16.33 1.13 8.14
C PHE A 285 -17.80 0.66 8.18
N LYS A 286 -18.62 1.25 9.08
CA LYS A 286 -20.05 1.01 9.14
C LYS A 286 -20.70 1.18 7.76
N ASN A 287 -20.45 2.30 7.12
CA ASN A 287 -21.03 2.62 5.81
C ASN A 287 -20.67 1.59 4.72
N VAL A 288 -19.43 1.08 4.74
CA VAL A 288 -19.01 0.05 3.78
C VAL A 288 -19.65 -1.31 4.09
N LEU A 289 -19.73 -1.69 5.36
CA LEU A 289 -20.38 -2.94 5.78
C LEU A 289 -21.86 -2.97 5.40
N GLU A 290 -22.57 -1.86 5.58
CA GLU A 290 -24.00 -1.78 5.28
C GLU A 290 -24.31 -1.81 3.78
N ASN A 291 -23.48 -1.14 2.97
CA ASN A 291 -23.85 -0.81 1.60
C ASN A 291 -23.03 -1.53 0.51
N ASP A 292 -21.83 -2.01 0.82
CA ASP A 292 -20.91 -2.43 -0.24
C ASP A 292 -20.51 -3.91 -0.16
N VAL A 293 -20.41 -4.51 1.03
CA VAL A 293 -19.88 -5.88 1.19
C VAL A 293 -20.76 -6.91 0.49
N ASP A 294 -22.09 -6.79 0.58
CA ASP A 294 -23.02 -7.74 -0.04
C ASP A 294 -22.97 -7.70 -1.56
N GLU A 295 -22.80 -6.50 -2.13
CA GLU A 295 -22.72 -6.33 -3.57
C GLU A 295 -21.39 -6.84 -4.18
N MET A 296 -20.33 -6.95 -3.38
CA MET A 296 -19.06 -7.52 -3.83
C MET A 296 -19.10 -9.02 -4.06
N ASN A 297 -20.13 -9.71 -3.55
CA ASN A 297 -20.34 -11.16 -3.69
C ASN A 297 -19.09 -11.99 -3.32
N LEU A 298 -18.48 -11.65 -2.18
CA LEU A 298 -17.20 -12.23 -1.74
C LEU A 298 -17.37 -13.52 -0.91
N GLY A 299 -18.60 -13.90 -0.56
CA GLY A 299 -18.89 -14.98 0.38
C GLY A 299 -18.64 -14.55 1.84
N LYS A 300 -18.47 -15.51 2.75
CA LYS A 300 -18.09 -15.23 4.15
C LYS A 300 -16.68 -14.62 4.19
N ILE A 301 -16.54 -13.49 4.85
CA ILE A 301 -15.27 -12.78 5.01
C ILE A 301 -14.89 -12.67 6.49
N ILE A 302 -13.60 -12.71 6.78
CA ILE A 302 -13.04 -12.31 8.07
C ILE A 302 -12.35 -10.97 7.86
N THR A 303 -12.83 -9.91 8.51
CA THR A 303 -12.27 -8.58 8.38
C THR A 303 -11.21 -8.33 9.44
N VAL A 304 -9.99 -8.00 8.99
CA VAL A 304 -8.89 -7.57 9.87
C VAL A 304 -8.79 -6.05 9.82
N ALA A 305 -8.84 -5.40 10.98
CA ALA A 305 -8.79 -3.94 11.08
C ALA A 305 -8.12 -3.46 12.36
N ASP A 306 -7.75 -2.17 12.39
CA ASP A 306 -7.14 -1.53 13.56
C ASP A 306 -8.19 -1.19 14.65
N ASN A 307 -7.68 -0.77 15.82
CA ASN A 307 -8.46 -0.40 17.01
C ASN A 307 -9.51 0.69 16.73
N GLY A 308 -9.29 1.59 15.78
CA GLY A 308 -10.26 2.60 15.36
C GLY A 308 -11.59 2.00 14.89
N MET A 309 -11.58 0.76 14.38
CA MET A 309 -12.75 0.03 13.88
C MET A 309 -13.39 -0.86 14.95
N ASN A 310 -12.77 -1.02 16.15
CA ASN A 310 -13.22 -1.89 17.23
C ASN A 310 -14.37 -1.25 18.02
N THR A 311 -15.56 -1.17 17.42
CA THR A 311 -16.79 -0.69 18.06
C THR A 311 -17.81 -1.80 18.16
N GLN A 312 -18.72 -1.71 19.12
CA GLN A 312 -19.82 -2.69 19.26
C GLN A 312 -20.70 -2.72 18.01
N GLU A 313 -21.01 -1.55 17.44
CA GLU A 313 -21.83 -1.44 16.23
C GLU A 313 -21.19 -2.12 15.02
N ASN A 314 -19.88 -1.89 14.78
CA ASN A 314 -19.17 -2.51 13.67
C ASN A 314 -19.12 -4.05 13.83
N LYS A 315 -18.82 -4.52 15.04
CA LYS A 315 -18.84 -5.97 15.34
C LYS A 315 -20.23 -6.58 15.14
N TYR A 316 -21.27 -5.89 15.59
CA TYR A 316 -22.64 -6.33 15.40
C TYR A 316 -22.95 -6.53 13.91
N LEU A 317 -22.68 -5.52 13.07
CA LEU A 317 -22.92 -5.58 11.62
C LEU A 317 -22.15 -6.70 10.93
N ILE A 318 -20.89 -6.92 11.32
CA ILE A 318 -20.07 -8.02 10.77
C ILE A 318 -20.72 -9.37 11.09
N ILE A 319 -21.04 -9.59 12.37
CA ILE A 319 -21.60 -10.87 12.84
C ILE A 319 -23.02 -11.09 12.32
N ASP A 320 -23.80 -10.02 12.21
CA ASP A 320 -25.18 -10.11 11.72
C ASP A 320 -25.25 -10.56 10.26
N LYS A 321 -24.26 -10.17 9.47
CA LYS A 321 -24.06 -10.62 8.08
C LYS A 321 -23.36 -11.99 7.94
N GLY A 322 -23.16 -12.72 9.04
CA GLY A 322 -22.50 -14.03 9.03
C GLY A 322 -20.98 -13.98 8.79
N ASN A 323 -20.36 -12.81 8.92
CA ASN A 323 -18.94 -12.59 8.75
C ASN A 323 -18.18 -12.65 10.07
N GLY A 324 -16.83 -12.67 9.99
CA GLY A 324 -15.95 -12.66 11.15
C GLY A 324 -15.07 -11.41 11.23
N TYR A 325 -14.42 -11.22 12.38
CA TYR A 325 -13.48 -10.12 12.57
C TYR A 325 -12.26 -10.51 13.38
N ILE A 326 -11.16 -9.82 13.12
CA ILE A 326 -9.92 -9.79 13.89
C ILE A 326 -9.54 -8.31 14.05
N VAL A 327 -9.66 -7.76 15.26
CA VAL A 327 -9.39 -6.33 15.49
C VAL A 327 -8.50 -6.13 16.71
N SER A 328 -7.64 -5.12 16.68
CA SER A 328 -6.82 -4.81 17.85
C SER A 328 -7.62 -4.14 18.95
N LYS A 329 -7.11 -4.25 20.17
CA LYS A 329 -7.62 -3.59 21.35
C LYS A 329 -6.45 -3.06 22.17
N SER A 330 -6.55 -1.86 22.70
CA SER A 330 -5.43 -1.22 23.42
C SER A 330 -5.19 -1.89 24.77
N VAL A 331 -3.95 -2.34 25.00
CA VAL A 331 -3.46 -2.83 26.32
C VAL A 331 -2.96 -1.68 27.19
N LYS A 332 -2.56 -0.55 26.59
CA LYS A 332 -1.86 0.56 27.28
C LYS A 332 -2.68 1.28 28.34
N LYS A 333 -3.98 1.09 28.33
CA LYS A 333 -4.87 1.47 29.45
C LYS A 333 -4.92 0.31 30.43
N SER A 334 -3.84 0.10 31.17
CA SER A 334 -3.58 -1.07 32.03
C SER A 334 -4.59 -1.28 33.17
N TRP A 335 -5.40 -0.28 33.48
CA TRP A 335 -6.56 -0.38 34.40
C TRP A 335 -7.78 -1.04 33.77
N THR A 336 -7.75 -1.31 32.46
CA THR A 336 -8.79 -2.13 31.83
C THR A 336 -8.57 -3.60 32.13
N LYS A 337 -9.64 -4.41 32.09
CA LYS A 337 -9.58 -5.86 32.32
C LYS A 337 -8.53 -6.56 31.43
N ILE A 338 -8.25 -6.04 30.23
CA ILE A 338 -7.27 -6.62 29.31
C ILE A 338 -5.83 -6.29 29.71
N GLY A 339 -5.58 -5.09 30.22
CA GLY A 339 -4.25 -4.71 30.74
C GLY A 339 -3.87 -5.55 31.95
N ALA A 340 -4.79 -5.78 32.88
CA ALA A 340 -4.58 -6.68 34.02
C ALA A 340 -4.29 -8.12 33.55
N PHE A 341 -5.09 -8.63 32.60
CA PHE A 341 -4.87 -9.97 32.01
C PHE A 341 -3.49 -10.07 31.32
N ALA A 342 -3.07 -9.04 30.61
CA ALA A 342 -1.76 -9.03 29.94
C ALA A 342 -0.58 -9.07 30.94
N LEU A 343 -0.68 -8.38 32.07
CA LEU A 343 0.38 -8.33 33.08
C LEU A 343 0.42 -9.52 34.04
N GLU A 344 -0.62 -10.35 34.08
CA GLU A 344 -0.63 -11.59 34.82
C GLU A 344 0.30 -12.62 34.14
N ASN A 345 1.37 -13.05 34.81
CA ASN A 345 2.40 -13.95 34.24
C ASN A 345 2.00 -15.42 34.16
N LYS A 346 0.72 -15.74 34.30
CA LYS A 346 0.23 -17.12 34.17
C LYS A 346 -0.20 -17.45 32.75
N ASP A 347 -0.11 -18.71 32.38
CA ASP A 347 -0.68 -19.33 31.18
C ASP A 347 -0.10 -18.80 29.84
N TYR A 348 1.10 -18.19 29.88
CA TYR A 348 1.79 -17.78 28.64
C TYR A 348 2.46 -18.96 27.95
N THR A 349 2.17 -19.13 26.65
CA THR A 349 3.01 -19.90 25.74
C THR A 349 4.21 -19.04 25.35
N GLU A 350 5.44 -19.49 25.71
CA GLU A 350 6.67 -18.75 25.47
C GLU A 350 7.46 -19.33 24.30
N ILE A 351 8.00 -18.45 23.48
CA ILE A 351 8.96 -18.78 22.41
C ILE A 351 10.30 -18.17 22.80
N LYS A 352 11.33 -19.03 22.91
CA LYS A 352 12.67 -18.64 23.31
C LYS A 352 13.64 -18.70 22.12
N ASN A 353 14.63 -17.82 22.14
CA ASN A 353 15.73 -17.86 21.18
C ASN A 353 16.77 -18.95 21.54
N SER A 354 17.83 -19.08 20.74
CA SER A 354 18.92 -20.04 20.96
C SER A 354 19.67 -19.83 22.29
N THR A 355 19.57 -18.67 22.91
CA THR A 355 20.19 -18.35 24.19
C THR A 355 19.26 -18.58 25.39
N GLY A 356 18.04 -19.11 25.17
CA GLY A 356 17.03 -19.36 26.20
C GLY A 356 16.22 -18.13 26.65
N GLU A 357 16.42 -16.98 26.01
CA GLU A 357 15.68 -15.75 26.31
C GLU A 357 14.31 -15.76 25.66
N VAL A 358 13.26 -15.33 26.36
CA VAL A 358 11.91 -15.19 25.81
C VAL A 358 11.88 -14.04 24.80
N VAL A 359 11.62 -14.33 23.54
CA VAL A 359 11.51 -13.34 22.47
C VAL A 359 10.08 -13.03 22.07
N PHE A 360 9.16 -13.96 22.36
CA PHE A 360 7.74 -13.83 22.09
C PHE A 360 6.95 -14.64 23.10
N LYS A 361 5.82 -14.13 23.57
CA LYS A 361 4.89 -14.87 24.42
C LYS A 361 3.46 -14.45 24.16
N TYR A 362 2.52 -15.38 24.27
CA TYR A 362 1.10 -15.12 24.05
C TYR A 362 0.23 -16.01 24.92
N LYS A 363 -1.00 -15.54 25.17
CA LYS A 363 -2.08 -16.29 25.80
C LYS A 363 -3.43 -15.76 25.37
N SER A 364 -4.48 -16.55 25.58
CA SER A 364 -5.84 -16.16 25.22
C SER A 364 -6.86 -16.53 26.28
N ARG A 365 -8.04 -15.95 26.16
CA ARG A 365 -9.24 -16.32 26.88
C ARG A 365 -10.47 -16.09 26.02
N ILE A 366 -11.56 -16.78 26.34
CA ILE A 366 -12.86 -16.59 25.69
C ILE A 366 -13.78 -15.84 26.66
N ASN A 367 -14.38 -14.76 26.20
CA ASN A 367 -15.33 -13.96 26.95
C ASN A 367 -16.70 -14.01 26.26
N GLU A 368 -17.78 -14.02 27.05
CA GLU A 368 -19.13 -13.74 26.52
C GLU A 368 -19.36 -12.23 26.54
N ILE A 369 -19.71 -11.65 25.40
CA ILE A 369 -20.00 -10.23 25.26
C ILE A 369 -21.36 -10.01 24.63
N GLU A 370 -22.03 -8.91 24.99
CA GLU A 370 -23.25 -8.45 24.35
C GLU A 370 -22.91 -7.31 23.39
N LEU A 371 -23.18 -7.48 22.11
CA LEU A 371 -23.08 -6.44 21.10
C LEU A 371 -24.39 -5.68 21.01
N VAL A 372 -24.30 -4.34 20.93
CA VAL A 372 -25.46 -3.46 20.85
C VAL A 372 -25.36 -2.62 19.59
N TYR A 373 -26.42 -2.62 18.80
CA TYR A 373 -26.57 -1.81 17.60
C TYR A 373 -27.79 -0.88 17.77
N LYS A 374 -27.62 0.39 17.44
CA LYS A 374 -28.71 1.38 17.46
C LYS A 374 -29.31 1.50 16.06
N ASN A 375 -30.56 1.07 15.91
CA ASN A 375 -31.32 1.16 14.67
C ASN A 375 -31.69 2.63 14.34
N GLU A 376 -32.09 2.89 13.10
CA GLU A 376 -32.51 4.23 12.65
C GLU A 376 -33.74 4.76 13.38
N ASP A 377 -34.66 3.86 13.75
CA ASP A 377 -35.86 4.16 14.54
C ASP A 377 -35.58 4.44 16.03
N GLY A 378 -34.30 4.39 16.44
CA GLY A 378 -33.85 4.60 17.82
C GLY A 378 -33.90 3.36 18.71
N THR A 379 -34.45 2.24 18.26
CA THR A 379 -34.45 0.95 18.99
C THR A 379 -33.04 0.37 19.06
N LYS A 380 -32.83 -0.58 19.97
CA LYS A 380 -31.52 -1.24 20.15
C LYS A 380 -31.64 -2.72 19.88
N SER A 381 -30.90 -3.18 18.88
CA SER A 381 -30.70 -4.62 18.63
C SER A 381 -29.53 -5.13 19.47
N LYS A 382 -29.64 -6.33 20.03
CA LYS A 382 -28.65 -6.95 20.92
C LYS A 382 -28.32 -8.36 20.44
N LYS A 383 -27.04 -8.73 20.51
CA LYS A 383 -26.56 -10.05 20.14
C LYS A 383 -25.47 -10.52 21.10
N LYS A 384 -25.69 -11.67 21.77
CA LYS A 384 -24.64 -12.29 22.59
C LYS A 384 -23.74 -13.16 21.73
N ILE A 385 -22.46 -13.04 21.90
CA ILE A 385 -21.45 -13.82 21.19
C ILE A 385 -20.30 -14.22 22.13
N LYS A 386 -19.58 -15.26 21.75
CA LYS A 386 -18.27 -15.58 22.32
C LYS A 386 -17.20 -14.83 21.54
N GLU A 387 -16.31 -14.13 22.24
CA GLU A 387 -15.18 -13.39 21.67
C GLU A 387 -13.89 -13.92 22.29
N LYS A 388 -12.94 -14.35 21.45
CA LYS A 388 -11.60 -14.71 21.91
C LYS A 388 -10.76 -13.43 22.02
N GLU A 389 -10.12 -13.26 23.18
CA GLU A 389 -9.21 -12.16 23.49
C GLU A 389 -7.80 -12.72 23.64
N ILE A 390 -6.88 -12.32 22.74
CA ILE A 390 -5.50 -12.78 22.71
C ILE A 390 -4.62 -11.61 23.13
N VAL A 391 -3.69 -11.84 24.06
CA VAL A 391 -2.63 -10.91 24.40
C VAL A 391 -1.28 -11.54 24.06
N TYR A 392 -0.38 -10.74 23.49
CA TYR A 392 0.96 -11.18 23.15
C TYR A 392 1.98 -10.10 23.44
N TRP A 393 3.21 -10.52 23.72
CA TRP A 393 4.36 -9.67 23.92
C TRP A 393 5.48 -10.08 22.97
N SER A 394 6.21 -9.11 22.42
CA SER A 394 7.36 -9.35 21.57
C SER A 394 8.54 -8.49 22.00
N LYS A 395 9.72 -9.10 22.16
CA LYS A 395 10.98 -8.40 22.49
C LYS A 395 11.28 -7.31 21.47
N LYS A 396 11.13 -7.59 20.17
CA LYS A 396 11.33 -6.63 19.08
C LYS A 396 10.43 -5.40 19.22
N HIS A 397 9.14 -5.60 19.55
CA HIS A 397 8.21 -4.50 19.78
C HIS A 397 8.52 -3.75 21.07
N TYR A 398 8.91 -4.46 22.13
CA TYR A 398 9.32 -3.87 23.38
C TYR A 398 10.50 -2.92 23.21
N GLU A 399 11.57 -3.37 22.54
CA GLU A 399 12.76 -2.57 22.26
C GLU A 399 12.43 -1.35 21.40
N LYS A 400 11.61 -1.53 20.36
CA LYS A 400 11.13 -0.44 19.50
C LYS A 400 10.33 0.59 20.30
N GLU A 401 9.36 0.16 21.11
CA GLU A 401 8.53 1.06 21.91
C GLU A 401 9.34 1.75 23.01
N LEU A 402 10.27 1.04 23.64
CA LEU A 402 11.18 1.61 24.63
C LEU A 402 12.01 2.74 24.00
N HIS A 403 12.60 2.48 22.83
CA HIS A 403 13.37 3.50 22.10
C HIS A 403 12.50 4.71 21.70
N GLN A 404 11.32 4.49 21.16
CA GLN A 404 10.41 5.56 20.74
C GLN A 404 9.90 6.40 21.90
N ASN A 405 9.68 5.78 23.06
CA ASN A 405 9.13 6.47 24.25
C ASN A 405 10.23 6.91 25.25
N LYS A 406 11.51 6.63 24.98
CA LYS A 406 12.62 6.92 25.89
C LYS A 406 12.58 8.37 26.40
N LYS A 407 12.57 9.35 25.49
CA LYS A 407 12.52 10.79 25.85
C LYS A 407 11.26 11.16 26.63
N PHE A 408 10.13 10.54 26.30
CA PHE A 408 8.88 10.78 27.01
C PHE A 408 8.91 10.20 28.42
N ILE A 409 9.45 9.01 28.61
CA ILE A 409 9.62 8.36 29.93
C ILE A 409 10.59 9.18 30.78
N GLU A 410 11.74 9.56 30.24
CA GLU A 410 12.74 10.41 30.93
C GLU A 410 12.14 11.76 31.35
N TYR A 411 11.32 12.36 30.46
CA TYR A 411 10.59 13.59 30.77
C TYR A 411 9.58 13.39 31.92
N LEU A 412 8.79 12.32 31.91
CA LEU A 412 7.86 12.01 33.01
C LEU A 412 8.62 11.78 34.34
N GLU A 413 9.74 11.07 34.30
CA GLU A 413 10.58 10.85 35.48
C GLU A 413 11.14 12.16 36.04
N SER A 414 11.58 13.07 35.19
CA SER A 414 12.05 14.39 35.62
C SER A 414 10.96 15.28 36.22
N CYS A 415 9.68 14.97 35.96
CA CYS A 415 8.55 15.72 36.51
C CYS A 415 8.00 15.16 37.83
N LYS A 416 8.59 14.08 38.40
CA LYS A 416 8.09 13.48 39.64
C LYS A 416 8.07 14.48 40.80
N GLU A 417 9.13 15.28 40.93
CA GLU A 417 9.27 16.28 42.00
C GLU A 417 8.45 17.58 41.71
N HIS A 418 8.13 17.82 40.45
CA HIS A 418 7.41 19.01 39.99
C HIS A 418 6.24 18.61 39.04
N PRO A 419 5.19 17.93 39.57
CA PRO A 419 4.09 17.42 38.74
C PRO A 419 3.25 18.51 38.06
N ASP A 420 3.29 19.73 38.60
CA ASP A 420 2.67 20.93 38.05
C ASP A 420 3.13 21.23 36.62
N LYS A 421 4.36 20.88 36.26
CA LYS A 421 4.88 21.00 34.88
C LYS A 421 4.09 20.21 33.84
N LEU A 422 3.36 19.16 34.23
CA LEU A 422 2.54 18.32 33.36
C LEU A 422 1.13 18.88 33.14
N LYS A 423 0.68 19.85 33.96
CA LYS A 423 -0.69 20.37 33.94
C LYS A 423 -1.06 21.07 32.64
N ASP A 424 -0.12 21.82 32.05
CA ASP A 424 -0.32 22.62 30.83
C ASP A 424 0.20 21.93 29.56
N LYS A 425 0.53 20.64 29.62
CA LYS A 425 1.07 19.86 28.53
C LYS A 425 0.01 19.03 27.81
N GLN A 426 0.45 18.32 26.78
CA GLN A 426 -0.42 17.47 25.97
C GLN A 426 -1.21 16.47 26.84
N ARG A 427 -2.44 16.18 26.43
CA ARG A 427 -3.40 15.28 27.10
C ARG A 427 -2.78 13.94 27.57
N LYS A 428 -1.82 13.39 26.82
CA LYS A 428 -1.11 12.16 27.15
C LYS A 428 -0.27 12.28 28.43
N SER A 429 0.33 13.45 28.71
CA SER A 429 1.14 13.69 29.91
C SER A 429 0.27 13.91 31.15
N GLN A 430 -0.92 14.47 30.98
CA GLN A 430 -1.87 14.73 32.06
C GLN A 430 -2.45 13.44 32.67
N GLU A 431 -2.37 12.32 31.96
CA GLU A 431 -2.80 11.02 32.51
C GLU A 431 -1.96 10.55 33.70
N PHE A 432 -0.75 11.11 33.89
CA PHE A 432 0.19 10.73 34.97
C PHE A 432 0.11 11.64 36.18
N ILE A 433 -0.84 12.55 36.23
CA ILE A 433 -1.09 13.42 37.38
C ILE A 433 -2.54 13.34 37.83
N GLU A 434 -2.76 13.64 39.10
CA GLU A 434 -4.07 13.87 39.69
C GLU A 434 -4.10 15.25 40.33
N VAL A 435 -5.20 15.98 40.14
CA VAL A 435 -5.41 17.29 40.75
C VAL A 435 -6.38 17.12 41.90
N ILE A 436 -5.89 17.30 43.11
CA ILE A 436 -6.68 17.14 44.33
C ILE A 436 -6.95 18.53 44.92
N ASP A 437 -8.20 18.78 45.28
CA ASP A 437 -8.62 20.01 45.96
C ASP A 437 -8.54 19.80 47.47
N ILE A 438 -7.72 20.62 48.19
CA ILE A 438 -7.50 20.52 49.65
C ILE A 438 -7.81 21.84 50.33
N ASP A 439 -8.28 21.76 51.59
CA ASP A 439 -8.37 22.94 52.47
C ASP A 439 -6.99 23.31 53.03
N LYS A 440 -6.67 24.61 53.00
CA LYS A 440 -5.40 25.15 53.53
C LYS A 440 -5.25 25.03 55.02
N LYS A 441 -6.35 24.91 55.79
CA LYS A 441 -6.30 24.91 57.25
C LYS A 441 -6.36 23.55 57.92
N THR A 442 -7.15 22.65 57.37
CA THR A 442 -7.41 21.30 57.94
C THR A 442 -6.73 20.18 57.22
N GLY A 443 -6.24 20.41 55.98
CA GLY A 443 -5.71 19.35 55.15
C GLY A 443 -6.78 18.41 54.54
N GLU A 444 -8.05 18.65 54.86
CA GLU A 444 -9.17 17.89 54.33
C GLU A 444 -9.40 18.18 52.83
N VAL A 445 -9.90 17.19 52.08
CA VAL A 445 -10.18 17.33 50.65
C VAL A 445 -11.42 18.18 50.44
N ILE A 446 -11.23 19.48 50.19
CA ILE A 446 -12.27 20.42 49.82
C ILE A 446 -11.81 21.40 48.70
N LYS A 447 -12.76 22.04 48.03
CA LYS A 447 -12.57 22.79 46.78
C LYS A 447 -11.79 24.11 46.85
N THR A 448 -10.83 24.31 47.74
CA THR A 448 -10.16 25.62 47.98
C THR A 448 -8.69 25.73 47.59
N LYS A 449 -7.92 24.61 47.50
CA LYS A 449 -6.52 24.60 47.03
C LYS A 449 -6.26 23.39 46.17
N LYS A 450 -5.72 23.58 44.98
CA LYS A 450 -5.40 22.50 44.07
C LYS A 450 -3.94 22.05 44.27
N ILE A 451 -3.72 20.80 44.62
CA ILE A 451 -2.42 20.15 44.62
C ILE A 451 -2.37 19.15 43.44
N VAL A 452 -1.24 19.15 42.74
CA VAL A 452 -1.00 18.22 41.62
C VAL A 452 -0.11 17.10 42.16
N VAL A 453 -0.58 15.86 42.06
CA VAL A 453 0.13 14.67 42.52
C VAL A 453 0.56 13.86 41.32
N PHE A 454 1.83 13.41 41.31
CA PHE A 454 2.34 12.49 40.28
C PHE A 454 1.98 11.04 40.63
N LEU A 455 1.44 10.33 39.64
CA LEU A 455 0.95 8.94 39.80
C LEU A 455 2.04 7.94 39.39
N GLU A 456 2.98 7.65 40.32
CA GLU A 456 4.11 6.75 40.06
C GLU A 456 3.70 5.35 39.63
N GLU A 457 2.64 4.80 40.22
CA GLU A 457 2.10 3.50 39.82
C GLU A 457 1.64 3.47 38.36
N LYS A 458 1.10 4.56 37.86
CA LYS A 458 0.71 4.66 36.45
C LYS A 458 1.92 4.64 35.53
N LEU A 459 3.01 5.31 35.89
CA LEU A 459 4.25 5.25 35.13
C LEU A 459 4.86 3.85 35.15
N LYS A 460 4.87 3.19 36.31
CA LYS A 460 5.33 1.79 36.41
C LYS A 460 4.53 0.87 35.51
N LYS A 461 3.20 0.90 35.61
CA LYS A 461 2.30 0.10 34.75
C LYS A 461 2.46 0.43 33.28
N TYR A 462 2.64 1.70 32.92
CA TYR A 462 2.91 2.10 31.54
C TYR A 462 4.18 1.43 31.00
N LYS A 463 5.28 1.41 31.78
CA LYS A 463 6.52 0.72 31.40
C LYS A 463 6.33 -0.79 31.27
N GLU A 464 5.59 -1.41 32.19
CA GLU A 464 5.29 -2.84 32.18
C GLU A 464 4.46 -3.27 30.95
N THR A 465 3.64 -2.36 30.39
CA THR A 465 2.83 -2.65 29.19
C THR A 465 3.56 -2.47 27.86
N LEU A 466 4.83 -2.03 27.87
CA LEU A 466 5.61 -1.91 26.64
C LEU A 466 5.83 -3.28 25.98
N GLY A 467 5.65 -3.33 24.67
CA GLY A 467 5.79 -4.54 23.88
C GLY A 467 4.58 -5.47 23.92
N PHE A 468 3.54 -5.16 24.74
CA PHE A 468 2.30 -5.90 24.77
C PHE A 468 1.28 -5.35 23.78
N TYR A 469 0.62 -6.28 23.08
CA TYR A 469 -0.47 -6.03 22.17
C TYR A 469 -1.65 -6.95 22.47
N SER A 470 -2.84 -6.58 22.03
CA SER A 470 -3.97 -7.48 22.10
C SER A 470 -4.86 -7.43 20.88
N ILE A 471 -5.48 -8.54 20.62
CA ILE A 471 -6.39 -8.80 19.52
C ILE A 471 -7.68 -9.39 20.09
N VAL A 472 -8.80 -9.01 19.54
CA VAL A 472 -10.08 -9.67 19.80
C VAL A 472 -10.66 -10.18 18.48
N THR A 473 -11.30 -11.37 18.55
CA THR A 473 -11.79 -12.04 17.35
C THR A 473 -13.06 -12.85 17.61
N SER A 474 -13.89 -12.96 16.58
CA SER A 474 -15.02 -13.91 16.54
C SER A 474 -14.60 -15.34 16.22
N GLU A 475 -13.38 -15.56 15.71
CA GLU A 475 -12.87 -16.85 15.28
C GLU A 475 -12.30 -17.61 16.49
N ILE A 476 -13.22 -18.16 17.34
CA ILE A 476 -12.86 -18.72 18.65
C ILE A 476 -12.13 -20.07 18.57
N ASP A 477 -12.35 -20.84 17.49
CA ASP A 477 -11.79 -22.18 17.31
C ASP A 477 -10.42 -22.17 16.60
N GLU A 478 -9.99 -21.01 16.08
CA GLU A 478 -8.70 -20.89 15.40
C GLU A 478 -7.53 -20.79 16.38
N ASP A 479 -6.36 -21.27 15.95
CA ASP A 479 -5.11 -21.19 16.72
C ASP A 479 -4.71 -19.73 16.98
N ASP A 480 -4.24 -19.44 18.18
CA ASP A 480 -3.88 -18.08 18.62
C ASP A 480 -2.75 -17.50 17.79
N LYS A 481 -1.73 -18.31 17.45
CA LYS A 481 -0.58 -17.88 16.65
C LYS A 481 -1.00 -17.55 15.22
N GLU A 482 -1.93 -18.35 14.66
CA GLU A 482 -2.48 -18.08 13.32
C GLU A 482 -3.28 -16.77 13.31
N ILE A 483 -4.10 -16.49 14.33
CA ILE A 483 -4.81 -15.21 14.45
C ILE A 483 -3.84 -14.04 14.55
N ILE A 484 -2.77 -14.18 15.35
CA ILE A 484 -1.74 -13.14 15.45
C ILE A 484 -1.07 -12.91 14.09
N ASN A 485 -0.72 -13.98 13.36
CA ASN A 485 -0.13 -13.88 12.01
C ASN A 485 -1.08 -13.17 11.03
N ARG A 486 -2.38 -13.51 11.06
CA ARG A 486 -3.40 -12.84 10.23
C ARG A 486 -3.51 -11.38 10.58
N TYR A 487 -3.47 -11.01 11.86
CA TYR A 487 -3.48 -9.61 12.27
C TYR A 487 -2.24 -8.86 11.78
N HIS A 488 -1.05 -9.46 11.84
CA HIS A 488 0.18 -8.85 11.31
C HIS A 488 0.11 -8.60 9.79
N GLY A 489 -0.71 -9.33 9.07
CA GLY A 489 -1.01 -9.07 7.66
C GLY A 489 -1.61 -7.68 7.38
N LEU A 490 -2.03 -6.93 8.41
CA LEU A 490 -2.51 -5.55 8.28
C LEU A 490 -1.43 -4.61 7.67
N SER A 491 -0.15 -4.94 7.85
CA SER A 491 0.96 -4.22 7.21
C SER A 491 0.85 -4.15 5.68
N ARG A 492 0.11 -5.07 5.04
CA ARG A 492 -0.13 -5.09 3.58
C ARG A 492 -0.96 -3.89 3.12
N ILE A 493 -1.96 -3.51 3.92
CA ILE A 493 -2.80 -2.37 3.56
C ILE A 493 -2.04 -1.06 3.82
N GLU A 494 -1.22 -1.00 4.87
CA GLU A 494 -0.33 0.14 5.13
C GLU A 494 0.65 0.34 3.97
N ASP A 495 1.25 -0.74 3.47
CA ASP A 495 2.11 -0.69 2.27
C ASP A 495 1.32 -0.28 1.02
N SER A 496 0.07 -0.71 0.88
CA SER A 496 -0.78 -0.29 -0.25
C SER A 496 -1.05 1.22 -0.21
N PHE A 497 -1.30 1.78 0.97
CA PHE A 497 -1.41 3.23 1.12
C PHE A 497 -0.08 3.96 0.85
N ARG A 498 1.05 3.39 1.29
CA ARG A 498 2.37 3.94 0.97
C ARG A 498 2.59 4.01 -0.54
N ILE A 499 2.27 2.93 -1.26
CA ILE A 499 2.37 2.90 -2.73
C ILE A 499 1.49 3.99 -3.35
N ILE A 500 0.22 4.10 -2.96
CA ILE A 500 -0.66 5.14 -3.52
C ILE A 500 -0.11 6.54 -3.22
N LYS A 501 0.34 6.79 -1.99
CA LYS A 501 0.80 8.13 -1.56
C LYS A 501 2.13 8.53 -2.17
N SER A 502 3.09 7.60 -2.24
CA SER A 502 4.48 7.86 -2.61
C SER A 502 4.81 7.41 -4.04
N ASP A 503 4.66 6.12 -4.34
CA ASP A 503 5.11 5.57 -5.62
C ASP A 503 4.20 6.01 -6.79
N LEU A 504 2.90 6.10 -6.53
CA LEU A 504 1.89 6.58 -7.48
C LEU A 504 1.59 8.07 -7.34
N GLU A 505 2.22 8.77 -6.41
CA GLU A 505 1.99 10.20 -6.13
C GLU A 505 0.49 10.57 -6.12
N GLY A 506 -0.32 9.78 -5.38
CA GLY A 506 -1.75 10.04 -5.25
C GLY A 506 -2.06 11.37 -4.55
N ARG A 507 -1.03 12.04 -4.04
CA ARG A 507 -1.03 13.38 -3.45
C ARG A 507 0.24 14.15 -3.89
N PRO A 508 0.20 15.48 -4.00
CA PRO A 508 -0.98 16.35 -3.88
C PRO A 508 -2.01 16.10 -5.00
N ILE A 509 -3.28 16.39 -4.70
CA ILE A 509 -4.39 16.19 -5.63
C ILE A 509 -4.59 17.47 -6.44
N TYR A 510 -4.54 17.38 -7.76
CA TYR A 510 -4.64 18.49 -8.70
C TYR A 510 -6.01 18.61 -9.39
N VAL A 511 -7.03 17.93 -8.87
CA VAL A 511 -8.42 18.01 -9.33
C VAL A 511 -9.31 18.47 -8.18
N TRP A 512 -10.39 19.18 -8.51
CA TRP A 512 -11.10 19.98 -7.51
C TRP A 512 -12.54 19.53 -7.28
N THR A 513 -13.24 19.03 -8.32
CA THR A 513 -14.61 18.55 -8.16
C THR A 513 -14.64 17.18 -7.51
N GLU A 514 -15.70 16.88 -6.79
CA GLU A 514 -15.87 15.59 -6.11
C GLU A 514 -15.78 14.43 -7.11
N GLU A 515 -16.38 14.58 -8.29
CA GLU A 515 -16.36 13.59 -9.38
C GLU A 515 -14.94 13.32 -9.87
N HIS A 516 -14.17 14.38 -10.13
CA HIS A 516 -12.78 14.24 -10.57
C HIS A 516 -11.87 13.68 -9.48
N ILE A 517 -12.12 13.98 -8.21
CA ILE A 517 -11.39 13.41 -7.06
C ILE A 517 -11.69 11.91 -6.99
N LYS A 518 -12.96 11.49 -7.11
CA LYS A 518 -13.35 10.07 -7.13
C LYS A 518 -12.69 9.32 -8.29
N ALA A 519 -12.69 9.92 -9.48
CA ALA A 519 -12.02 9.34 -10.65
C ALA A 519 -10.50 9.25 -10.49
N HIS A 520 -9.85 10.26 -9.89
CA HIS A 520 -8.42 10.24 -9.59
C HIS A 520 -8.06 9.05 -8.71
N PHE A 521 -8.81 8.80 -7.65
CA PHE A 521 -8.55 7.65 -6.77
C PHE A 521 -8.93 6.31 -7.40
N LEU A 522 -9.92 6.27 -8.30
CA LEU A 522 -10.17 5.07 -9.09
C LEU A 522 -8.98 4.74 -10.01
N ILE A 523 -8.35 5.75 -10.62
CA ILE A 523 -7.13 5.58 -11.42
C ILE A 523 -5.99 5.04 -10.53
N CYS A 524 -5.80 5.61 -9.34
CA CYS A 524 -4.81 5.11 -8.38
C CYS A 524 -5.11 3.66 -7.93
N PHE A 525 -6.38 3.31 -7.73
CA PHE A 525 -6.81 1.96 -7.38
C PHE A 525 -6.52 0.96 -8.52
N MET A 526 -6.82 1.31 -9.77
CA MET A 526 -6.47 0.48 -10.94
C MET A 526 -4.95 0.30 -11.05
N ALA A 527 -4.18 1.38 -10.89
CA ALA A 527 -2.72 1.36 -10.91
C ALA A 527 -2.14 0.47 -9.80
N LEU A 528 -2.63 0.61 -8.56
CA LEU A 528 -2.25 -0.24 -7.44
C LEU A 528 -2.55 -1.72 -7.72
N THR A 529 -3.74 -2.02 -8.25
CA THR A 529 -4.14 -3.40 -8.59
C THR A 529 -3.20 -4.01 -9.62
N ILE A 530 -2.81 -3.26 -10.65
CA ILE A 530 -1.86 -3.72 -11.67
C ILE A 530 -0.49 -4.03 -11.02
N ILE A 531 0.03 -3.14 -10.19
CA ILE A 531 1.30 -3.35 -9.49
C ILE A 531 1.23 -4.60 -8.61
N ARG A 532 0.16 -4.77 -7.83
CA ARG A 532 -0.03 -5.92 -6.93
C ARG A 532 -0.12 -7.24 -7.68
N ILE A 533 -0.74 -7.28 -8.86
CA ILE A 533 -0.76 -8.48 -9.72
C ILE A 533 0.64 -8.80 -10.23
N ILE A 534 1.43 -7.83 -10.65
CA ILE A 534 2.82 -8.05 -11.07
C ILE A 534 3.65 -8.57 -9.90
N GLN A 535 3.55 -7.95 -8.71
CA GLN A 535 4.23 -8.42 -7.49
C GLN A 535 3.83 -9.85 -7.13
N TYR A 536 2.54 -10.16 -7.18
CA TYR A 536 2.02 -11.51 -6.88
C TYR A 536 2.63 -12.57 -7.81
N ASN A 537 2.68 -12.31 -9.12
CA ASN A 537 3.27 -13.25 -10.08
C ASN A 537 4.77 -13.50 -9.81
N ILE A 538 5.53 -12.44 -9.50
CA ILE A 538 6.95 -12.58 -9.16
C ILE A 538 7.14 -13.39 -7.89
N LEU A 539 6.36 -13.15 -6.84
CA LEU A 539 6.40 -13.91 -5.58
C LEU A 539 6.11 -15.39 -5.82
N LYS A 540 5.09 -15.69 -6.62
CA LYS A 540 4.75 -17.07 -7.01
C LYS A 540 5.89 -17.74 -7.78
N TYR A 541 6.48 -17.06 -8.73
CA TYR A 541 7.63 -17.56 -9.49
C TYR A 541 8.85 -17.84 -8.60
N GLU A 542 9.12 -16.99 -7.63
CA GLU A 542 10.21 -17.15 -6.66
C GLU A 542 9.89 -18.17 -5.54
N ASN A 543 8.72 -18.83 -5.56
CA ASN A 543 8.21 -19.72 -4.51
C ASN A 543 8.23 -19.11 -3.11
N LYS A 544 7.99 -17.78 -3.02
CA LYS A 544 7.94 -17.07 -1.77
C LYS A 544 6.52 -16.99 -1.23
N SER A 545 6.39 -17.19 0.08
CA SER A 545 5.13 -16.98 0.77
C SER A 545 4.78 -15.50 0.81
N THR A 546 3.50 -15.18 0.63
CA THR A 546 2.98 -13.83 0.86
C THR A 546 2.81 -13.50 2.34
N LEU A 547 2.98 -14.49 3.22
CA LEU A 547 2.90 -14.38 4.67
C LEU A 547 4.10 -15.07 5.29
N ASN A 548 4.94 -14.33 6.02
CA ASN A 548 5.91 -14.91 6.93
C ASN A 548 5.60 -14.51 8.39
N VAL A 549 6.28 -15.16 9.35
CA VAL A 549 6.06 -14.93 10.79
C VAL A 549 6.45 -13.50 11.22
N ASP A 550 7.33 -12.85 10.45
CA ASP A 550 7.86 -11.50 10.74
C ASP A 550 7.13 -10.38 10.00
N GLY A 551 6.08 -10.70 9.23
CA GLY A 551 5.28 -9.74 8.48
C GLY A 551 5.17 -10.03 6.98
N TRP A 552 4.81 -9.00 6.23
CA TRP A 552 4.61 -9.07 4.79
C TRP A 552 5.94 -9.13 4.03
N GLU A 553 6.13 -10.20 3.24
CA GLU A 553 7.24 -10.29 2.30
C GLU A 553 6.84 -9.62 0.98
N GLN A 554 7.38 -8.45 0.72
CA GLN A 554 7.02 -7.65 -0.45
C GLN A 554 7.60 -8.19 -1.77
N GLY A 555 8.62 -9.04 -1.70
CA GLY A 555 9.39 -9.42 -2.89
C GLY A 555 9.99 -8.19 -3.56
N ILE A 556 9.51 -7.88 -4.77
CA ILE A 556 9.91 -6.66 -5.49
C ILE A 556 9.04 -5.47 -5.05
N THR A 557 9.66 -4.31 -4.77
CA THR A 557 8.93 -3.08 -4.42
C THR A 557 8.24 -2.46 -5.64
N ALA A 558 7.16 -1.67 -5.40
CA ALA A 558 6.48 -0.92 -6.45
C ALA A 558 7.42 0.04 -7.20
N ASP A 559 8.31 0.71 -6.47
CA ASP A 559 9.30 1.62 -7.05
C ASP A 559 10.27 0.91 -8.00
N LYS A 560 10.77 -0.28 -7.64
CA LYS A 560 11.63 -1.08 -8.55
C LYS A 560 10.90 -1.50 -9.82
N ILE A 561 9.61 -1.87 -9.72
CA ILE A 561 8.78 -2.16 -10.89
C ILE A 561 8.64 -0.90 -11.75
N LYS A 562 8.26 0.23 -11.15
CA LYS A 562 8.13 1.52 -11.81
C LYS A 562 9.41 1.89 -12.58
N GLN A 563 10.56 1.85 -11.92
CA GLN A 563 11.86 2.17 -12.51
C GLN A 563 12.21 1.23 -13.68
N ALA A 564 12.05 -0.07 -13.50
CA ALA A 564 12.33 -1.05 -14.53
C ALA A 564 11.45 -0.84 -15.77
N LEU A 565 10.14 -0.69 -15.58
CA LEU A 565 9.19 -0.46 -16.69
C LEU A 565 9.43 0.90 -17.37
N ASN A 566 9.77 1.94 -16.62
CA ASN A 566 10.03 3.27 -17.19
C ASN A 566 11.33 3.31 -18.02
N ASN A 567 12.34 2.56 -17.60
CA ASN A 567 13.63 2.47 -18.29
C ASN A 567 13.63 1.47 -19.45
N PHE A 568 12.61 0.65 -19.59
CA PHE A 568 12.48 -0.28 -20.71
C PHE A 568 11.93 0.44 -21.92
N LYS A 569 12.84 0.83 -22.83
CA LYS A 569 12.59 1.71 -23.97
C LYS A 569 13.13 1.12 -25.25
N ALA A 570 12.53 1.52 -26.37
CA ALA A 570 13.00 1.21 -27.71
C ALA A 570 12.94 2.44 -28.60
N CYS A 571 13.76 2.45 -29.64
CA CYS A 571 13.58 3.33 -30.80
C CYS A 571 13.65 2.50 -32.07
N SER A 572 12.94 2.94 -33.10
CA SER A 572 12.94 2.29 -34.41
C SER A 572 13.49 3.23 -35.49
N ASP A 573 14.18 2.64 -36.47
CA ASP A 573 14.52 3.33 -37.71
C ASP A 573 13.36 3.28 -38.73
N LYS A 574 13.57 3.87 -39.91
CA LYS A 574 12.61 3.88 -41.02
C LYS A 574 12.27 2.47 -41.54
N ASN A 575 13.18 1.51 -41.34
CA ASN A 575 13.05 0.12 -41.82
C ASN A 575 12.40 -0.78 -40.77
N GLY A 576 12.00 -0.24 -39.59
CA GLY A 576 11.40 -0.99 -38.51
C GLY A 576 12.42 -1.78 -37.66
N THR A 577 13.72 -1.57 -37.85
CA THR A 577 14.77 -2.12 -36.98
C THR A 577 14.74 -1.38 -35.64
N CYS A 578 14.82 -2.12 -34.52
CA CYS A 578 14.73 -1.55 -33.19
C CYS A 578 16.04 -1.67 -32.42
N LEU A 579 16.42 -0.59 -31.74
CA LEU A 579 17.35 -0.60 -30.63
C LEU A 579 16.56 -0.53 -29.33
N ILE A 580 16.87 -1.42 -28.39
CA ILE A 580 16.23 -1.46 -27.08
C ILE A 580 17.23 -1.07 -25.99
N SER A 581 16.74 -0.41 -24.94
CA SER A 581 17.53 -0.21 -23.74
C SER A 581 17.91 -1.56 -23.14
N THR A 582 19.06 -1.64 -22.45
CA THR A 582 19.42 -2.85 -21.71
C THR A 582 18.33 -3.15 -20.70
N PRO A 583 17.66 -4.32 -20.75
CA PRO A 583 16.64 -4.68 -19.79
C PRO A 583 17.23 -4.74 -18.37
N ASP A 584 16.49 -4.20 -17.42
CA ASP A 584 16.77 -4.35 -16.00
C ASP A 584 16.48 -5.79 -15.56
N ILE A 585 17.15 -6.26 -14.51
CA ILE A 585 16.90 -7.61 -13.96
C ILE A 585 15.44 -7.82 -13.54
N GLN A 586 14.74 -6.75 -13.17
CA GLN A 586 13.34 -6.83 -12.82
C GLN A 586 12.45 -7.10 -14.05
N ILE A 587 12.82 -6.59 -15.22
CA ILE A 587 12.13 -6.93 -16.49
C ILE A 587 12.28 -8.42 -16.77
N GLU A 588 13.49 -8.98 -16.58
CA GLU A 588 13.68 -10.42 -16.74
C GLU A 588 12.84 -11.23 -15.75
N LYS A 589 12.79 -10.82 -14.48
CA LYS A 589 11.92 -11.46 -13.46
C LYS A 589 10.45 -11.40 -13.84
N ILE A 590 9.96 -10.26 -14.31
CA ILE A 590 8.58 -10.14 -14.80
C ILE A 590 8.33 -11.12 -15.95
N ILE A 591 9.21 -11.17 -16.95
CA ILE A 591 9.06 -12.04 -18.12
C ILE A 591 9.08 -13.52 -17.69
N LYS A 592 10.05 -13.92 -16.86
CA LYS A 592 10.14 -15.29 -16.32
C LYS A 592 8.94 -15.68 -15.47
N SER A 593 8.41 -14.74 -14.69
CA SER A 593 7.19 -14.98 -13.90
C SER A 593 5.94 -15.25 -14.75
N LEU A 594 5.99 -14.95 -16.03
CA LEU A 594 4.96 -15.27 -17.03
C LEU A 594 5.23 -16.57 -17.79
N GLY A 595 6.26 -17.33 -17.40
CA GLY A 595 6.68 -18.53 -18.10
C GLY A 595 7.28 -18.26 -19.48
N LEU A 596 7.80 -17.04 -19.69
CA LEU A 596 8.40 -16.64 -20.96
C LEU A 596 9.92 -16.53 -20.85
N GLU A 597 10.59 -16.76 -21.96
CA GLU A 597 11.98 -16.36 -22.15
C GLU A 597 12.06 -14.92 -22.65
N MET A 598 13.27 -14.33 -22.52
CA MET A 598 13.50 -12.97 -23.02
C MET A 598 13.24 -12.91 -24.52
N PRO A 599 12.27 -12.12 -24.99
CA PRO A 599 11.90 -12.09 -26.41
C PRO A 599 12.96 -11.38 -27.26
N ASP A 600 13.03 -11.73 -28.53
CA ASP A 600 13.75 -10.95 -29.51
C ASP A 600 12.92 -9.71 -29.90
N LEU A 601 13.39 -8.53 -29.51
CA LEU A 601 12.71 -7.24 -29.71
C LEU A 601 13.44 -6.37 -30.76
N THR A 602 14.07 -6.99 -31.73
CA THR A 602 14.97 -6.33 -32.67
C THR A 602 14.29 -5.63 -33.84
N THR A 603 12.95 -5.83 -33.99
CA THR A 603 12.13 -5.15 -34.97
C THR A 603 10.76 -4.80 -34.38
N ILE A 604 10.09 -3.82 -34.99
CA ILE A 604 8.72 -3.43 -34.59
C ILE A 604 7.77 -4.63 -34.62
N ASP A 605 7.85 -5.48 -35.66
CA ASP A 605 7.00 -6.67 -35.79
C ASP A 605 7.22 -7.68 -34.65
N LYS A 606 8.46 -7.83 -34.19
CA LYS A 606 8.76 -8.70 -33.04
C LYS A 606 8.26 -8.13 -31.74
N ILE A 607 8.35 -6.81 -31.55
CA ILE A 607 7.77 -6.13 -30.39
C ILE A 607 6.23 -6.25 -30.43
N ASP A 608 5.61 -6.12 -31.61
CA ASP A 608 4.17 -6.30 -31.74
C ASP A 608 3.73 -7.75 -31.47
N LYS A 609 4.47 -8.73 -31.95
CA LYS A 609 4.24 -10.15 -31.59
C LYS A 609 4.35 -10.38 -30.09
N PHE A 610 5.33 -9.79 -29.43
CA PHE A 610 5.47 -9.87 -27.96
C PHE A 610 4.28 -9.20 -27.25
N LYS A 611 3.86 -8.01 -27.69
CA LYS A 611 2.65 -7.34 -27.19
C LYS A 611 1.43 -8.26 -27.30
N ASN A 612 1.24 -8.90 -28.47
CA ASN A 612 0.11 -9.80 -28.70
C ASN A 612 0.21 -11.07 -27.84
N GLN A 613 1.41 -11.58 -27.57
CA GLN A 613 1.63 -12.69 -26.63
C GLN A 613 1.24 -12.29 -25.20
N LEU A 614 1.67 -11.13 -24.72
CA LEU A 614 1.32 -10.61 -23.40
C LEU A 614 -0.20 -10.41 -23.25
N ASN A 615 -0.87 -9.93 -24.30
CA ASN A 615 -2.32 -9.69 -24.31
C ASN A 615 -3.17 -10.97 -24.26
N LYS A 616 -2.57 -12.17 -24.35
CA LYS A 616 -3.27 -13.45 -24.07
C LYS A 616 -3.61 -13.64 -22.58
N GLY A 617 -3.33 -12.65 -21.76
CA GLY A 617 -3.75 -12.64 -20.35
C GLY A 617 -2.82 -13.43 -19.42
N LEU A 618 -1.56 -13.58 -19.77
CA LEU A 618 -0.57 -14.40 -19.04
C LEU A 618 -0.51 -14.07 -17.55
N PHE A 619 -0.60 -12.79 -17.15
CA PHE A 619 -0.58 -12.39 -15.73
C PHE A 619 -1.72 -12.99 -14.89
N MET A 620 -2.82 -13.37 -15.49
CA MET A 620 -4.01 -13.82 -14.77
C MET A 620 -4.43 -15.25 -15.09
N TRP A 621 -3.88 -15.85 -16.14
CA TRP A 621 -4.31 -17.16 -16.64
C TRP A 621 -3.18 -18.20 -16.69
N LEU A 622 -1.97 -17.88 -16.23
CA LEU A 622 -0.89 -18.86 -16.08
C LEU A 622 -1.30 -19.90 -15.05
N LYS A 623 -1.41 -21.14 -15.49
CA LYS A 623 -1.44 -22.30 -14.59
C LYS A 623 0.02 -22.63 -14.24
N TYR A 624 0.43 -22.28 -13.04
CA TYR A 624 1.66 -22.86 -12.50
C TYR A 624 1.38 -24.35 -12.31
N ASN A 625 2.14 -25.22 -13.00
CA ASN A 625 2.14 -26.64 -12.67
C ASN A 625 2.69 -26.74 -11.24
N THR A 626 1.81 -26.96 -10.27
CA THR A 626 2.13 -27.23 -8.86
C THR A 626 2.72 -28.63 -8.75
#